data_4cff5cc4b3f1d2bd3464bef3175d7cdd
#
_entry.id   4cff5cc4b3f1d2bd3464bef3175d7cdd
#
_cell.length_a   1.000
_cell.length_b   1.000
_cell.length_c   1.000
_cell.angle_alpha   90.00
_cell.angle_beta   90.00
_cell.angle_gamma   90.00
#
_symmetry.space_group_name_H-M   'P 1'
#
loop_
_entity.id
_entity.type
_entity.pdbx_description
1 polymer ?
#
loop_
_entity_poly.entity_id
_entity_poly.type
_entity_poly.pdbx_seq_one_letter_code
_entity_poly.pdbx_strand_id
1 'polypeptide(L)'
;TIAWAIANRNGYASCHGGQKEFKLDNGEKFVASFFGLSGSGKSTLTHATHNNKYEEIQVLHDDAFIINTETGASIAMEPTYFDKTADYPTGCPDNKYLLTAQNCSATRDSEGKVVLVTEDIRNGNGRAIKSKLWSPNRVDKINDPVNAIFWIMKDPTIPPIVKIKGASLASVMGATLATKRSSAERL
;
A
#
# COMPACT_ATOMS: atom_id res chain seq x y z
N THR A 1 1.28 16.17 3.52
CA THR A 1 1.70 17.15 2.48
C THR A 1 2.84 18.06 2.96
N ILE A 2 2.75 18.70 4.12
CA ILE A 2 3.84 19.53 4.67
C ILE A 2 5.09 18.68 4.94
N ALA A 3 4.93 17.51 5.55
CA ALA A 3 6.03 16.59 5.80
C ALA A 3 6.74 16.14 4.52
N TRP A 4 6.00 15.89 3.44
CA TRP A 4 6.58 15.58 2.13
C TRP A 4 7.38 16.76 1.53
N ALA A 5 6.87 17.98 1.67
CA ALA A 5 7.62 19.16 1.22
C ALA A 5 8.93 19.36 1.99
N ILE A 6 8.92 19.10 3.31
CA ILE A 6 10.14 19.11 4.13
C ILE A 6 11.09 17.99 3.71
N ALA A 7 10.58 16.78 3.49
CA ALA A 7 11.39 15.66 3.05
C ALA A 7 12.09 15.95 1.71
N ASN A 8 11.37 16.51 0.74
CA ASN A 8 11.97 16.88 -0.56
C ASN A 8 13.10 17.90 -0.43
N ARG A 9 12.99 18.86 0.48
CA ARG A 9 14.06 19.83 0.76
C ARG A 9 15.29 19.21 1.42
N ASN A 10 15.14 18.04 2.01
CA ASN A 10 16.20 17.31 2.71
C ASN A 10 16.71 16.08 1.93
N GLY A 11 16.55 16.06 0.61
CA GLY A 11 17.10 15.01 -0.25
C GLY A 11 16.29 13.71 -0.29
N TYR A 12 14.99 13.79 -0.02
CA TYR A 12 14.09 12.65 -0.14
C TYR A 12 13.08 12.83 -1.25
N ALA A 13 12.77 11.74 -1.95
CA ALA A 13 11.61 11.65 -2.84
C ALA A 13 10.37 11.26 -2.02
N SER A 14 9.30 12.04 -2.17
CA SER A 14 8.01 11.77 -1.52
C SER A 14 7.19 10.78 -2.35
N CYS A 15 6.70 9.74 -1.73
CA CYS A 15 6.05 8.63 -2.38
C CYS A 15 4.64 8.38 -1.83
N HIS A 16 3.68 8.21 -2.76
CA HIS A 16 2.35 7.72 -2.47
C HIS A 16 2.17 6.36 -3.13
N GLY A 17 2.36 5.30 -2.39
CA GLY A 17 2.38 3.95 -2.91
C GLY A 17 2.65 2.92 -1.83
N GLY A 18 2.91 1.70 -2.24
CA GLY A 18 3.32 0.62 -1.35
C GLY A 18 4.80 0.28 -1.52
N GLN A 19 5.43 -0.17 -0.45
CA GLN A 19 6.80 -0.67 -0.51
C GLN A 19 7.00 -1.85 0.43
N LYS A 20 7.75 -2.85 -0.05
CA LYS A 20 8.18 -3.99 0.73
C LYS A 20 9.55 -4.52 0.32
N GLU A 21 10.16 -5.21 1.26
CA GLU A 21 11.42 -5.90 1.09
C GLU A 21 11.18 -7.41 1.15
N PHE A 22 11.80 -8.14 0.25
CA PHE A 22 11.83 -9.60 0.21
C PHE A 22 13.21 -10.09 0.57
N LYS A 23 13.30 -11.14 1.38
CA LYS A 23 14.50 -11.94 1.53
C LYS A 23 14.44 -13.09 0.52
N LEU A 24 15.38 -13.10 -0.41
CA LEU A 24 15.49 -14.11 -1.46
C LEU A 24 16.20 -15.36 -0.95
N ASP A 25 16.03 -16.48 -1.65
CA ASP A 25 16.58 -17.79 -1.29
C ASP A 25 18.12 -17.78 -1.17
N ASN A 26 18.80 -16.88 -1.88
CA ASN A 26 20.24 -16.69 -1.81
C ASN A 26 20.70 -15.76 -0.66
N GLY A 27 19.76 -15.30 0.18
CA GLY A 27 20.01 -14.38 1.28
C GLY A 27 20.07 -12.91 0.89
N GLU A 28 20.03 -12.58 -0.40
CA GLU A 28 19.94 -11.20 -0.86
C GLU A 28 18.56 -10.60 -0.55
N LYS A 29 18.54 -9.28 -0.44
CA LYS A 29 17.30 -8.51 -0.24
C LYS A 29 16.86 -7.83 -1.52
N PHE A 30 15.57 -7.79 -1.75
CA PHE A 30 14.97 -7.14 -2.89
C PHE A 30 13.86 -6.20 -2.45
N VAL A 31 14.04 -4.91 -2.68
CA VAL A 31 13.07 -3.86 -2.31
C VAL A 31 12.26 -3.46 -3.52
N ALA A 32 10.94 -3.64 -3.42
CA ALA A 32 9.97 -3.31 -4.45
C ALA A 32 9.03 -2.20 -4.01
N SER A 33 8.86 -1.18 -4.84
CA SER A 33 7.89 -0.10 -4.65
C SER A 33 6.78 -0.17 -5.70
N PHE A 34 5.53 0.03 -5.26
CA PHE A 34 4.32 -0.11 -6.07
C PHE A 34 3.56 1.21 -6.12
N PHE A 35 3.39 1.76 -7.31
CA PHE A 35 2.66 3.00 -7.55
C PHE A 35 1.52 2.78 -8.54
N GLY A 36 0.49 3.58 -8.45
CA GLY A 36 -0.68 3.51 -9.34
C GLY A 36 -1.86 4.27 -8.77
N LEU A 37 -2.93 4.37 -9.55
CA LEU A 37 -4.15 5.05 -9.14
C LEU A 37 -4.88 4.31 -8.01
N SER A 38 -5.83 5.00 -7.37
CA SER A 38 -6.73 4.37 -6.41
C SER A 38 -7.45 3.17 -7.03
N GLY A 39 -7.53 2.06 -6.30
CA GLY A 39 -8.12 0.82 -6.78
C GLY A 39 -7.30 0.04 -7.82
N SER A 40 -6.05 0.44 -8.11
CA SER A 40 -5.17 -0.30 -9.02
C SER A 40 -4.63 -1.61 -8.44
N GLY A 41 -4.68 -1.79 -7.12
CA GLY A 41 -4.17 -2.96 -6.42
C GLY A 41 -2.85 -2.74 -5.66
N LYS A 42 -2.44 -1.49 -5.42
CA LYS A 42 -1.22 -1.18 -4.64
C LYS A 42 -1.19 -1.89 -3.29
N SER A 43 -2.18 -1.63 -2.44
CA SER A 43 -2.25 -2.23 -1.09
C SER A 43 -2.34 -3.76 -1.16
N THR A 44 -3.10 -4.30 -2.12
CA THR A 44 -3.19 -5.75 -2.35
C THR A 44 -1.82 -6.36 -2.62
N LEU A 45 -1.03 -5.79 -3.53
CA LEU A 45 0.32 -6.28 -3.83
C LEU A 45 1.29 -6.04 -2.68
N THR A 46 1.18 -4.91 -1.99
CA THR A 46 2.03 -4.59 -0.83
C THR A 46 1.84 -5.60 0.29
N HIS A 47 0.60 -5.98 0.60
CA HIS A 47 0.30 -6.93 1.68
C HIS A 47 0.28 -8.41 1.24
N ALA A 48 0.40 -8.69 -0.06
CA ALA A 48 0.42 -10.07 -0.55
C ALA A 48 1.59 -10.88 0.03
N THR A 49 1.30 -12.10 0.47
CA THR A 49 2.29 -13.05 0.99
C THR A 49 2.97 -13.87 -0.09
N HIS A 50 2.52 -13.73 -1.35
CA HIS A 50 3.04 -14.47 -2.50
C HIS A 50 3.05 -15.98 -2.31
N ASN A 51 1.97 -16.53 -1.71
CA ASN A 51 1.81 -17.95 -1.37
C ASN A 51 2.94 -18.48 -0.45
N ASN A 52 3.48 -17.61 0.40
CA ASN A 52 4.59 -17.90 1.32
C ASN A 52 5.85 -18.43 0.61
N LYS A 53 6.08 -17.99 -0.62
CA LYS A 53 7.25 -18.37 -1.41
C LYS A 53 8.57 -17.86 -0.81
N TYR A 54 8.53 -16.73 -0.15
CA TYR A 54 9.72 -16.07 0.42
C TYR A 54 9.82 -16.32 1.90
N GLU A 55 11.05 -16.54 2.40
CA GLU A 55 11.32 -16.79 3.82
C GLU A 55 10.85 -15.61 4.69
N GLU A 56 11.11 -14.39 4.23
CA GLU A 56 10.74 -13.18 4.94
C GLU A 56 10.27 -12.10 3.97
N ILE A 57 9.18 -11.41 4.35
CA ILE A 57 8.69 -10.21 3.69
C ILE A 57 8.50 -9.15 4.76
N GLN A 58 9.16 -8.01 4.61
CA GLN A 58 8.95 -6.83 5.44
C GLN A 58 8.16 -5.77 4.67
N VAL A 59 7.12 -5.22 5.28
CA VAL A 59 6.27 -4.18 4.68
C VAL A 59 6.60 -2.84 5.32
N LEU A 60 7.05 -1.87 4.50
CA LEU A 60 7.30 -0.51 4.98
C LEU A 60 5.98 0.25 5.17
N HIS A 61 5.28 0.46 4.08
CA HIS A 61 4.00 1.18 4.06
C HIS A 61 3.21 0.85 2.80
N ASP A 62 1.92 1.15 2.78
CA ASP A 62 1.02 0.97 1.64
C ASP A 62 0.40 2.29 1.13
N ASP A 63 0.75 3.42 1.74
CA ASP A 63 0.23 4.75 1.37
C ASP A 63 1.33 5.81 1.31
N ALA A 64 1.97 6.17 2.43
CA ALA A 64 2.86 7.31 2.52
C ALA A 64 4.26 6.95 3.04
N PHE A 65 5.29 7.18 2.23
CA PHE A 65 6.68 6.98 2.60
C PHE A 65 7.61 7.92 1.83
N ILE A 66 8.87 7.94 2.22
CA ILE A 66 9.92 8.72 1.55
C ILE A 66 11.11 7.83 1.23
N ILE A 67 11.79 8.13 0.12
CA ILE A 67 13.02 7.45 -0.32
C ILE A 67 14.16 8.47 -0.31
N ASN A 68 15.24 8.14 0.35
CA ASN A 68 16.47 8.94 0.26
C ASN A 68 17.03 8.85 -1.16
N THR A 69 17.28 10.00 -1.81
CA THR A 69 17.68 10.04 -3.23
C THR A 69 19.13 9.63 -3.47
N GLU A 70 19.96 9.62 -2.43
CA GLU A 70 21.37 9.23 -2.52
C GLU A 70 21.55 7.74 -2.19
N THR A 71 20.94 7.27 -1.10
CA THR A 71 21.14 5.91 -0.60
C THR A 71 20.10 4.92 -1.07
N GLY A 72 18.92 5.37 -1.51
CA GLY A 72 17.79 4.54 -1.82
C GLY A 72 17.04 3.98 -0.61
N ALA A 73 17.49 4.25 0.61
CA ALA A 73 16.83 3.85 1.85
C ALA A 73 15.48 4.54 2.02
N SER A 74 14.52 3.87 2.64
CA SER A 74 13.15 4.33 2.73
C SER A 74 12.63 4.41 4.16
N ILE A 75 11.76 5.37 4.44
CA ILE A 75 11.17 5.62 5.75
C ILE A 75 9.65 5.78 5.61
N ALA A 76 8.89 5.08 6.43
CA ALA A 76 7.44 5.26 6.54
C ALA A 76 7.11 6.64 7.13
N MET A 77 6.12 7.32 6.55
CA MET A 77 5.69 8.65 7.02
C MET A 77 4.59 8.57 8.08
N GLU A 78 4.00 7.42 8.28
CA GLU A 78 2.93 7.20 9.23
C GLU A 78 3.24 5.98 10.10
N PRO A 79 2.90 6.02 11.40
CA PRO A 79 3.21 4.93 12.34
C PRO A 79 2.37 3.68 12.10
N THR A 80 1.27 3.82 11.38
CA THR A 80 0.33 2.74 11.03
C THR A 80 -0.22 2.96 9.63
N TYR A 81 -0.84 1.93 9.04
CA TYR A 81 -1.64 2.12 7.84
C TYR A 81 -3.12 1.93 8.13
N PHE A 82 -3.94 2.55 7.28
CA PHE A 82 -5.39 2.52 7.36
C PHE A 82 -5.95 1.75 6.18
N ASP A 83 -6.76 0.73 6.47
CA ASP A 83 -7.53 0.06 5.45
C ASP A 83 -8.97 0.59 5.43
N LYS A 84 -9.54 0.66 4.25
CA LYS A 84 -10.97 0.89 4.10
C LYS A 84 -11.72 -0.36 4.52
N THR A 85 -12.67 -0.22 5.44
CA THR A 85 -13.49 -1.37 5.85
C THR A 85 -14.35 -1.91 4.72
N ALA A 86 -14.70 -1.08 3.73
CA ALA A 86 -15.43 -1.49 2.54
C ALA A 86 -14.69 -2.51 1.65
N ASP A 87 -13.36 -2.62 1.80
CA ASP A 87 -12.57 -3.62 1.07
C ASP A 87 -12.69 -5.04 1.70
N TYR A 88 -13.35 -5.15 2.85
CA TYR A 88 -13.57 -6.41 3.57
C TYR A 88 -15.06 -6.68 3.70
N PRO A 89 -15.61 -7.72 3.06
CA PRO A 89 -17.02 -8.09 3.17
C PRO A 89 -17.42 -8.37 4.63
N THR A 90 -18.67 -8.11 4.94
CA THR A 90 -19.24 -8.45 6.24
C THR A 90 -19.03 -9.95 6.53
N GLY A 91 -18.49 -10.25 7.72
CA GLY A 91 -18.17 -11.63 8.09
C GLY A 91 -16.84 -12.17 7.55
N CYS A 92 -16.06 -11.37 6.83
CA CYS A 92 -14.72 -11.74 6.41
C CYS A 92 -13.85 -12.15 7.62
N PRO A 93 -12.99 -13.19 7.49
CA PRO A 93 -12.04 -13.59 8.54
C PRO A 93 -11.15 -12.45 9.02
N ASP A 94 -10.92 -11.44 8.19
CA ASP A 94 -10.18 -10.24 8.54
C ASP A 94 -10.93 -9.25 9.42
N ASN A 95 -12.17 -9.55 9.84
CA ASN A 95 -12.92 -8.83 10.88
C ASN A 95 -12.22 -8.77 12.26
N LYS A 96 -11.06 -9.39 12.38
CA LYS A 96 -10.17 -9.22 13.55
C LYS A 96 -9.79 -7.76 13.82
N TYR A 97 -9.99 -6.88 12.85
CA TYR A 97 -9.78 -5.43 13.00
C TYR A 97 -10.94 -4.69 13.69
N LEU A 98 -11.98 -5.39 14.13
CA LEU A 98 -13.18 -4.80 14.73
C LEU A 98 -12.83 -3.79 15.84
N LEU A 99 -11.87 -4.11 16.71
CA LEU A 99 -11.45 -3.26 17.82
C LEU A 99 -10.69 -2.00 17.39
N THR A 100 -10.19 -1.97 16.18
CA THR A 100 -9.43 -0.84 15.63
C THR A 100 -10.20 -0.09 14.54
N ALA A 101 -11.43 -0.52 14.24
CA ALA A 101 -12.24 0.13 13.22
C ALA A 101 -12.78 1.48 13.72
N GLN A 102 -12.79 2.45 12.82
CA GLN A 102 -13.32 3.79 13.03
C GLN A 102 -14.35 4.10 11.95
N ASN A 103 -15.38 4.88 12.32
CA ASN A 103 -16.42 5.32 11.40
C ASN A 103 -17.11 4.17 10.65
N CYS A 104 -17.28 3.03 11.30
CA CYS A 104 -17.94 1.86 10.74
C CYS A 104 -19.11 1.45 11.63
N SER A 105 -20.24 1.11 11.02
CA SER A 105 -21.41 0.57 11.72
C SER A 105 -21.12 -0.86 12.17
N ALA A 106 -21.75 -1.28 13.27
CA ALA A 106 -21.68 -2.64 13.75
C ALA A 106 -23.08 -3.20 13.97
N THR A 107 -23.24 -4.50 13.79
CA THR A 107 -24.46 -5.24 14.06
C THR A 107 -24.14 -6.56 14.78
N ARG A 108 -25.15 -7.34 15.09
CA ARG A 108 -24.96 -8.72 15.58
C ARG A 108 -25.36 -9.70 14.49
N ASP A 109 -24.59 -10.76 14.35
CA ASP A 109 -24.94 -11.89 13.50
C ASP A 109 -26.00 -12.80 14.19
N SER A 110 -26.35 -13.90 13.55
CA SER A 110 -27.32 -14.87 14.06
C SER A 110 -26.89 -15.54 15.37
N GLU A 111 -25.61 -15.53 15.70
CA GLU A 111 -25.04 -16.09 16.93
C GLU A 111 -24.89 -15.02 18.03
N GLY A 112 -25.32 -13.78 17.76
CA GLY A 112 -25.21 -12.65 18.67
C GLY A 112 -23.81 -12.01 18.74
N LYS A 113 -22.87 -12.43 17.89
CA LYS A 113 -21.52 -11.87 17.80
C LYS A 113 -21.55 -10.52 17.09
N VAL A 114 -20.78 -9.57 17.60
CA VAL A 114 -20.66 -8.25 16.96
C VAL A 114 -19.82 -8.37 15.69
N VAL A 115 -20.38 -7.91 14.59
CA VAL A 115 -19.72 -7.85 13.27
C VAL A 115 -19.81 -6.45 12.68
N LEU A 116 -18.80 -6.08 11.88
CA LEU A 116 -18.79 -4.80 11.16
C LEU A 116 -19.72 -4.86 9.95
N VAL A 117 -20.49 -3.80 9.76
CA VAL A 117 -21.27 -3.56 8.53
C VAL A 117 -20.39 -2.79 7.57
N THR A 118 -19.54 -3.50 6.85
CA THR A 118 -18.52 -2.94 5.98
C THR A 118 -19.08 -2.38 4.68
N GLU A 119 -20.22 -2.91 4.23
CA GLU A 119 -20.86 -2.57 2.96
C GLU A 119 -21.97 -1.51 3.11
N ASP A 120 -22.08 -0.85 4.26
CA ASP A 120 -23.06 0.20 4.47
C ASP A 120 -22.69 1.43 3.62
N ILE A 121 -23.40 1.59 2.50
CA ILE A 121 -23.24 2.70 1.56
C ILE A 121 -23.44 4.08 2.19
N ARG A 122 -24.11 4.16 3.32
CA ARG A 122 -24.31 5.42 4.08
C ARG A 122 -23.06 5.85 4.82
N ASN A 123 -22.11 4.95 4.97
CA ASN A 123 -20.87 5.17 5.73
C ASN A 123 -19.64 4.60 5.00
N GLY A 124 -19.31 5.19 3.85
CA GLY A 124 -18.12 4.85 3.06
C GLY A 124 -16.78 5.24 3.69
N ASN A 125 -16.79 5.84 4.90
CA ASN A 125 -15.62 6.34 5.59
C ASN A 125 -15.06 5.39 6.66
N GLY A 126 -15.53 4.16 6.71
CA GLY A 126 -15.01 3.17 7.63
C GLY A 126 -13.52 2.90 7.38
N ARG A 127 -12.73 2.91 8.44
CA ARG A 127 -11.29 2.64 8.41
C ARG A 127 -10.92 1.70 9.54
N ALA A 128 -10.01 0.79 9.26
CA ALA A 128 -9.38 -0.05 10.28
C ALA A 128 -7.90 0.32 10.37
N ILE A 129 -7.38 0.46 11.59
CA ILE A 129 -5.98 0.75 11.86
C ILE A 129 -5.21 -0.56 11.90
N LYS A 130 -4.20 -0.71 11.03
CA LYS A 130 -3.26 -1.82 11.04
C LYS A 130 -1.95 -1.38 11.69
N SER A 131 -1.80 -1.68 12.95
CA SER A 131 -0.53 -1.52 13.69
C SER A 131 0.36 -2.77 13.53
N LYS A 132 1.57 -2.74 14.12
CA LYS A 132 2.46 -3.93 14.22
C LYS A 132 1.79 -5.12 14.91
N LEU A 133 0.77 -4.88 15.74
CA LEU A 133 0.01 -5.94 16.37
C LEU A 133 -0.73 -6.82 15.35
N TRP A 134 -1.20 -6.23 14.24
CA TRP A 134 -1.93 -6.91 13.17
C TRP A 134 -1.06 -7.27 11.97
N SER A 135 0.05 -6.56 11.81
CA SER A 135 1.02 -6.74 10.73
C SER A 135 2.42 -6.81 11.36
N PRO A 136 2.81 -7.97 11.93
CA PRO A 136 4.07 -8.12 12.63
C PRO A 136 5.30 -7.91 11.73
N ASN A 137 5.13 -8.10 10.43
CA ASN A 137 6.16 -7.84 9.42
C ASN A 137 6.26 -6.38 8.97
N ARG A 138 5.52 -5.46 9.62
CA ARG A 138 5.63 -4.04 9.35
C ARG A 138 6.90 -3.46 9.96
N VAL A 139 7.63 -2.68 9.16
CA VAL A 139 8.83 -1.95 9.59
C VAL A 139 8.65 -0.45 9.35
N ASP A 140 9.37 0.39 10.10
CA ASP A 140 9.34 1.84 9.94
C ASP A 140 10.39 2.35 8.96
N LYS A 141 11.40 1.50 8.65
CA LYS A 141 12.51 1.84 7.77
C LYS A 141 13.01 0.59 7.03
N ILE A 142 13.35 0.76 5.77
CA ILE A 142 14.12 -0.18 4.96
C ILE A 142 15.44 0.50 4.59
N ASN A 143 16.57 -0.11 4.98
CA ASN A 143 17.89 0.46 4.74
C ASN A 143 18.44 0.12 3.36
N ASP A 144 17.99 -0.99 2.80
CA ASP A 144 18.41 -1.46 1.49
C ASP A 144 17.81 -0.58 0.39
N PRO A 145 18.54 -0.33 -0.71
CA PRO A 145 18.07 0.53 -1.77
C PRO A 145 16.91 -0.09 -2.53
N VAL A 146 16.03 0.76 -3.09
CA VAL A 146 14.95 0.30 -3.97
C VAL A 146 15.52 -0.34 -5.23
N ASN A 147 15.20 -1.62 -5.45
CA ASN A 147 15.66 -2.38 -6.61
C ASN A 147 14.71 -2.28 -7.80
N ALA A 148 13.41 -2.15 -7.55
CA ALA A 148 12.41 -2.06 -8.59
C ALA A 148 11.24 -1.15 -8.23
N ILE A 149 10.77 -0.41 -9.24
CA ILE A 149 9.55 0.40 -9.18
C ILE A 149 8.55 -0.18 -10.15
N PHE A 150 7.34 -0.46 -9.65
CA PHE A 150 6.22 -0.99 -10.43
C PHE A 150 5.13 0.06 -10.56
N TRP A 151 4.81 0.43 -11.79
CA TRP A 151 3.63 1.20 -12.12
C TRP A 151 2.46 0.24 -12.37
N ILE A 152 1.45 0.28 -11.51
CA ILE A 152 0.30 -0.62 -11.59
C ILE A 152 -0.84 0.09 -12.29
N MET A 153 -1.36 -0.54 -13.34
CA MET A 153 -2.51 -0.05 -14.09
C MET A 153 -3.41 -1.20 -14.50
N LYS A 154 -4.70 -0.91 -14.61
CA LYS A 154 -5.71 -1.84 -15.16
C LYS A 154 -5.90 -1.51 -16.63
N ASP A 155 -5.12 -2.13 -17.49
CA ASP A 155 -5.22 -1.98 -18.95
C ASP A 155 -5.08 -3.35 -19.61
N PRO A 156 -6.18 -3.90 -20.14
CA PRO A 156 -6.16 -5.23 -20.79
C PRO A 156 -5.46 -5.23 -22.14
N THR A 157 -5.13 -4.06 -22.69
CA THR A 157 -4.51 -3.94 -24.02
C THR A 157 -2.99 -4.05 -23.99
N ILE A 158 -2.37 -3.96 -22.80
CA ILE A 158 -0.93 -4.11 -22.64
C ILE A 158 -0.58 -5.50 -22.09
N PRO A 159 0.65 -6.00 -22.35
CA PRO A 159 1.12 -7.23 -21.70
C PRO A 159 1.08 -7.11 -20.17
N PRO A 160 0.91 -8.25 -19.45
CA PRO A 160 0.83 -8.27 -18.00
C PRO A 160 2.02 -7.59 -17.29
N ILE A 161 3.20 -7.65 -17.89
CA ILE A 161 4.42 -7.01 -17.40
C ILE A 161 5.18 -6.42 -18.58
N VAL A 162 5.51 -5.13 -18.46
CA VAL A 162 6.33 -4.42 -19.45
C VAL A 162 7.52 -3.78 -18.73
N LYS A 163 8.73 -4.12 -19.14
CA LYS A 163 9.96 -3.48 -18.63
C LYS A 163 10.22 -2.19 -19.38
N ILE A 164 10.23 -1.07 -18.67
CA ILE A 164 10.57 0.24 -19.22
C ILE A 164 12.09 0.43 -19.13
N LYS A 165 12.73 0.71 -20.25
CA LYS A 165 14.17 0.99 -20.33
C LYS A 165 14.37 2.51 -20.23
N GLY A 166 15.10 2.94 -19.20
CA GLY A 166 15.48 4.33 -19.00
C GLY A 166 14.63 5.08 -17.99
N ALA A 167 15.28 5.74 -17.03
CA ALA A 167 14.66 6.44 -15.92
C ALA A 167 13.76 7.61 -16.38
N SER A 168 14.18 8.37 -17.40
CA SER A 168 13.40 9.50 -17.91
C SER A 168 12.05 9.04 -18.48
N LEU A 169 12.03 7.96 -19.27
CA LEU A 169 10.77 7.42 -19.80
C LEU A 169 9.90 6.87 -18.68
N ALA A 170 10.48 6.16 -17.72
CA ALA A 170 9.75 5.65 -16.56
C ALA A 170 9.09 6.77 -15.75
N SER A 171 9.80 7.90 -15.54
CA SER A 171 9.28 9.07 -14.84
C SER A 171 8.09 9.71 -15.57
N VAL A 172 8.21 9.89 -16.88
CA VAL A 172 7.12 10.44 -17.72
C VAL A 172 5.89 9.53 -17.68
N MET A 173 6.07 8.23 -17.82
CA MET A 173 4.95 7.26 -17.74
C MET A 173 4.30 7.27 -16.37
N GLY A 174 5.08 7.32 -15.29
CA GLY A 174 4.57 7.42 -13.93
C GLY A 174 3.75 8.69 -13.71
N ALA A 175 4.23 9.83 -14.17
CA ALA A 175 3.51 11.10 -14.10
C ALA A 175 2.20 11.06 -14.92
N THR A 176 2.22 10.43 -16.08
CA THR A 176 1.02 10.26 -16.92
C THR A 176 -0.04 9.39 -16.24
N LEU A 177 0.36 8.32 -15.56
CA LEU A 177 -0.55 7.48 -14.78
C LEU A 177 -1.19 8.26 -13.62
N ALA A 178 -0.41 9.06 -12.91
CA ALA A 178 -0.90 9.89 -11.82
C ALA A 178 -1.94 10.94 -12.24
N THR A 179 -1.97 11.31 -13.51
CA THR A 179 -2.95 12.28 -14.05
C THR A 179 -4.25 11.65 -14.56
N LYS A 180 -4.28 10.32 -14.77
CA LYS A 180 -5.51 9.61 -15.13
C LYS A 180 -6.39 9.42 -13.90
N ARG A 181 -7.38 10.28 -13.74
CA ARG A 181 -8.39 10.15 -12.67
C ARG A 181 -9.51 9.23 -13.11
N SER A 182 -10.02 8.41 -12.19
CA SER A 182 -11.27 7.69 -12.40
C SER A 182 -12.43 8.68 -12.52
N SER A 183 -13.52 8.27 -13.15
CA SER A 183 -14.74 9.11 -13.24
C SER A 183 -15.30 9.50 -11.86
N ALA A 184 -15.03 8.69 -10.82
CA ALA A 184 -15.44 8.97 -9.44
C ALA A 184 -14.61 10.06 -8.74
N GLU A 185 -13.45 10.41 -9.28
CA GLU A 185 -12.56 11.46 -8.76
C GLU A 185 -12.71 12.79 -9.50
N ARG A 186 -13.70 12.91 -10.37
CA ARG A 186 -14.01 14.11 -11.17
C ARG A 186 -15.04 15.04 -10.50
N LEU A 187 -15.07 15.08 -9.19
CA LEU A 187 -15.88 16.04 -8.45
C LEU A 187 -15.04 17.26 -8.08
#